data_d81d5934d750634f84441a2f18d52714
#
_entry.id   d81d5934d750634f84441a2f18d52714
#
_cell.length_a   1.000
_cell.length_b   1.000
_cell.length_c   1.000
_cell.angle_alpha   90.00
_cell.angle_beta   90.00
_cell.angle_gamma   90.00
#
_symmetry.space_group_name_H-M   'P 1'
#
loop_
_entity.id
_entity.type
_entity.pdbx_description
1 polymer ?
#
loop_
_entity_poly.entity_id
_entity_poly.type
_entity_poly.pdbx_seq_one_letter_code
_entity_poly.pdbx_strand_id
1 'polypeptide(L)'
;MKLRLRLLLAALAAFMSISAFAAAGAVYTLTNSSSANAVLVFSRSADGHISPTRTFATGGTGTGKGLGNQGALAIDAANRFLFAVNTGSDTISAFRIQENGLVLVDVIPSGGKQPISLTVSRNILYVLNNGGAVGSSDIAAGFSVNANGHLTPIVSGLPLSAASVGPAQIGFNTDGDILLVTEKNTNNIDVFTVDDDGVAVGPTVVPSAGQTPFGIAFGKRDQVFVSDALGGAANAGAVSSYNLSNEGRLRAITAVAADKQTAPCWVALTNDGRLAYTTNTGSGTVSGYSVGFSGALRLLNGDGITANTGPGSTPLDAAISNDNRFLYVLTPGTGNIQGFVISLDGSLTPLSQASGIPASASGLTAR
;
A
#
# COMPACT_ATOMS: atom_id res chain seq x y z
N MET A 1 22.18 24.28 79.07
CA MET A 1 21.42 23.15 78.43
C MET A 1 20.97 23.60 77.04
N LYS A 2 21.72 23.21 76.01
CA LYS A 2 21.54 23.71 74.63
C LYS A 2 20.79 22.63 73.82
N LEU A 3 19.57 22.92 73.47
CA LEU A 3 18.73 22.09 72.65
C LEU A 3 19.08 22.29 71.15
N ARG A 4 19.56 21.23 70.45
CA ARG A 4 19.86 21.27 69.02
C ARG A 4 18.66 20.75 68.25
N LEU A 5 17.98 21.64 67.54
CA LEU A 5 16.90 21.35 66.57
C LEU A 5 17.55 20.83 65.29
N ARG A 6 17.29 19.58 64.87
CA ARG A 6 17.68 19.01 63.58
C ARG A 6 16.51 19.18 62.62
N LEU A 7 16.65 20.04 61.64
CA LEU A 7 15.78 20.07 60.46
C LEU A 7 16.07 18.86 59.56
N LEU A 8 15.12 17.97 59.36
CA LEU A 8 15.10 17.00 58.26
C LEU A 8 14.50 17.68 57.04
N LEU A 9 15.30 17.91 55.97
CA LEU A 9 14.81 18.18 54.64
C LEU A 9 14.43 16.86 54.00
N ALA A 10 13.14 16.61 53.79
CA ALA A 10 12.64 15.54 52.92
C ALA A 10 12.61 16.07 51.49
N ALA A 11 13.53 15.65 50.64
CA ALA A 11 13.47 15.89 49.19
C ALA A 11 12.43 14.97 48.57
N LEU A 12 11.29 15.53 48.18
CA LEU A 12 10.25 14.82 47.41
C LEU A 12 10.70 14.76 45.95
N ALA A 13 11.29 13.66 45.51
CA ALA A 13 11.58 13.38 44.11
C ALA A 13 10.26 13.03 43.43
N ALA A 14 9.68 13.96 42.67
CA ALA A 14 8.56 13.69 41.79
C ALA A 14 9.06 12.83 40.61
N PHE A 15 8.86 11.55 40.67
CA PHE A 15 8.96 10.67 39.50
C PHE A 15 7.81 11.02 38.55
N MET A 16 8.09 11.82 37.52
CA MET A 16 7.23 11.87 36.32
C MET A 16 7.31 10.49 35.65
N SER A 17 6.38 9.64 35.92
CA SER A 17 6.14 8.44 35.10
C SER A 17 5.72 8.92 33.72
N ILE A 18 6.66 8.91 32.77
CA ILE A 18 6.33 8.97 31.34
C ILE A 18 5.59 7.67 31.06
N SER A 19 4.27 7.73 31.01
CA SER A 19 3.46 6.62 30.50
C SER A 19 3.87 6.46 29.03
N ALA A 20 4.71 5.48 28.74
CA ALA A 20 4.92 5.01 27.40
C ALA A 20 3.56 4.46 26.95
N PHE A 21 2.79 5.23 26.18
CA PHE A 21 1.61 4.71 25.52
C PHE A 21 2.06 3.56 24.63
N ALA A 22 1.57 2.36 24.90
CA ALA A 22 1.80 1.22 24.03
C ALA A 22 1.35 1.59 22.63
N ALA A 23 2.15 1.27 21.61
CA ALA A 23 1.79 1.55 20.23
C ALA A 23 0.48 0.85 19.88
N ALA A 24 -0.52 1.60 19.43
CA ALA A 24 -1.82 1.06 19.01
C ALA A 24 -1.75 0.39 17.63
N GLY A 25 -0.63 0.58 16.91
CA GLY A 25 -0.37 0.03 15.59
C GLY A 25 0.97 0.50 15.04
N ALA A 26 1.17 0.29 13.74
CA ALA A 26 2.36 0.72 13.05
C ALA A 26 2.07 1.08 11.59
N VAL A 27 2.91 1.94 11.02
CA VAL A 27 2.96 2.28 9.59
C VAL A 27 4.33 1.90 9.05
N TYR A 28 4.37 1.31 7.87
CA TYR A 28 5.58 0.79 7.24
C TYR A 28 5.73 1.34 5.83
N THR A 29 6.95 1.70 5.45
CA THR A 29 7.30 2.06 4.06
C THR A 29 8.71 1.57 3.72
N LEU A 30 9.00 1.40 2.43
CA LEU A 30 10.34 1.04 1.94
C LEU A 30 11.16 2.28 1.62
N THR A 31 12.45 2.24 1.90
CA THR A 31 13.39 3.25 1.41
C THR A 31 13.62 3.19 -0.09
N ASN A 32 13.50 2.00 -0.67
CA ASN A 32 13.86 1.67 -2.05
C ASN A 32 15.27 2.16 -2.42
N SER A 33 16.19 2.18 -1.46
CA SER A 33 17.59 2.61 -1.63
C SER A 33 18.35 1.65 -2.54
N SER A 34 19.13 2.19 -3.47
CA SER A 34 19.94 1.39 -4.40
C SER A 34 21.18 0.74 -3.76
N SER A 35 21.62 1.23 -2.62
CA SER A 35 22.76 0.64 -1.90
C SER A 35 22.33 -0.42 -0.88
N ALA A 36 21.23 -0.17 -0.15
CA ALA A 36 20.67 -1.09 0.84
C ALA A 36 19.21 -0.72 1.06
N ASN A 37 18.30 -1.60 0.63
CA ASN A 37 16.88 -1.39 0.85
C ASN A 37 16.50 -1.69 2.30
N ALA A 38 15.52 -0.96 2.83
CA ALA A 38 15.10 -1.12 4.21
C ALA A 38 13.62 -0.77 4.40
N VAL A 39 12.99 -1.40 5.39
CA VAL A 39 11.67 -1.03 5.89
C VAL A 39 11.85 0.02 7.00
N LEU A 40 11.24 1.18 6.81
CA LEU A 40 11.07 2.20 7.85
C LEU A 40 9.79 1.87 8.63
N VAL A 41 9.90 1.83 9.95
CA VAL A 41 8.78 1.51 10.85
C VAL A 41 8.45 2.74 11.68
N PHE A 42 7.18 3.10 11.72
CA PHE A 42 6.62 4.18 12.52
C PHE A 42 5.63 3.58 13.50
N SER A 43 5.80 3.83 14.80
CA SER A 43 4.79 3.49 15.79
C SER A 43 3.59 4.43 15.66
N ARG A 44 2.38 3.88 15.72
CA ARG A 44 1.12 4.63 15.70
C ARG A 44 0.50 4.64 17.08
N SER A 45 0.23 5.82 17.61
CA SER A 45 -0.54 6.02 18.83
C SER A 45 -2.05 5.84 18.61
N ALA A 46 -2.83 5.75 19.68
CA ALA A 46 -4.27 5.55 19.61
C ALA A 46 -5.04 6.73 18.97
N ASP A 47 -4.46 7.93 18.98
CA ASP A 47 -4.99 9.14 18.33
C ASP A 47 -4.50 9.32 16.88
N GLY A 48 -3.74 8.35 16.35
CA GLY A 48 -3.30 8.29 14.96
C GLY A 48 -1.98 8.97 14.66
N HIS A 49 -1.34 9.63 15.63
CA HIS A 49 -0.01 10.19 15.41
C HIS A 49 1.02 9.09 15.19
N ILE A 50 1.94 9.32 14.24
CA ILE A 50 3.02 8.38 13.94
C ILE A 50 4.37 8.98 14.29
N SER A 51 5.26 8.15 14.82
CA SER A 51 6.61 8.51 15.20
C SER A 51 7.61 7.49 14.66
N PRO A 52 8.76 7.92 14.10
CA PRO A 52 9.77 6.99 13.59
C PRO A 52 10.32 6.14 14.74
N THR A 53 10.40 4.84 14.52
CA THR A 53 10.84 3.89 15.54
C THR A 53 12.18 3.28 15.16
N ARG A 54 12.24 2.57 14.03
CA ARG A 54 13.41 1.80 13.59
C ARG A 54 13.43 1.61 12.08
N THR A 55 14.62 1.28 11.61
CA THR A 55 14.87 0.85 10.23
C THR A 55 15.35 -0.59 10.23
N PHE A 56 14.81 -1.41 9.34
CA PHE A 56 15.15 -2.83 9.21
C PHE A 56 15.61 -3.12 7.79
N ALA A 57 16.87 -3.58 7.64
CA ALA A 57 17.41 -3.94 6.34
C ALA A 57 16.63 -5.10 5.72
N THR A 58 16.31 -5.01 4.43
CA THR A 58 15.62 -6.08 3.69
C THR A 58 16.57 -7.20 3.25
N GLY A 59 17.87 -6.96 3.26
CA GLY A 59 18.86 -7.90 2.70
C GLY A 59 19.00 -7.81 1.18
N GLY A 60 18.26 -6.90 0.53
CA GLY A 60 18.35 -6.61 -0.90
C GLY A 60 18.57 -5.13 -1.18
N THR A 61 18.46 -4.74 -2.46
CA THR A 61 18.60 -3.36 -2.91
C THR A 61 17.35 -2.88 -3.66
N GLY A 62 17.09 -1.58 -3.57
CA GLY A 62 16.08 -0.90 -4.37
C GLY A 62 16.69 -0.29 -5.63
N THR A 63 15.93 0.60 -6.28
CA THR A 63 16.37 1.33 -7.49
C THR A 63 16.94 2.70 -7.21
N GLY A 64 16.72 3.26 -6.01
CA GLY A 64 17.03 4.65 -5.69
C GLY A 64 16.08 5.67 -6.33
N LYS A 65 14.96 5.21 -6.92
CA LYS A 65 13.94 6.05 -7.60
C LYS A 65 12.55 5.53 -7.26
N GLY A 66 11.51 6.33 -7.45
CA GLY A 66 10.13 5.88 -7.36
C GLY A 66 9.85 4.71 -8.31
N LEU A 67 9.02 3.76 -7.90
CA LEU A 67 8.74 2.53 -8.68
C LEU A 67 7.55 2.70 -9.64
N GLY A 68 6.70 3.70 -9.45
CA GLY A 68 5.50 3.91 -10.28
C GLY A 68 4.51 2.74 -10.20
N ASN A 69 4.27 2.24 -8.99
CA ASN A 69 3.44 1.08 -8.66
C ASN A 69 2.75 1.26 -7.32
N GLN A 70 1.77 0.41 -7.00
CA GLN A 70 1.19 0.25 -5.66
C GLN A 70 1.52 -1.14 -5.10
N GLY A 71 1.66 -1.24 -3.76
CA GLY A 71 1.84 -2.52 -3.09
C GLY A 71 3.28 -3.05 -3.10
N ALA A 72 4.29 -2.17 -2.98
CA ALA A 72 5.69 -2.59 -2.77
C ALA A 72 5.93 -3.26 -1.41
N LEU A 73 4.98 -3.10 -0.48
CA LEU A 73 4.86 -3.78 0.81
C LEU A 73 3.48 -4.41 0.97
N ALA A 74 3.40 -5.60 1.58
CA ALA A 74 2.15 -6.19 2.03
C ALA A 74 2.29 -6.82 3.41
N ILE A 75 1.19 -6.80 4.20
CA ILE A 75 1.09 -7.48 5.49
C ILE A 75 0.05 -8.60 5.35
N ASP A 76 0.31 -9.77 5.92
CA ASP A 76 -0.69 -10.84 5.98
C ASP A 76 -1.87 -10.44 6.88
N ALA A 77 -3.06 -10.98 6.59
CA ALA A 77 -4.30 -10.62 7.30
C ALA A 77 -4.22 -10.83 8.83
N ALA A 78 -3.35 -11.72 9.29
CA ALA A 78 -3.13 -11.99 10.71
C ALA A 78 -2.08 -11.06 11.35
N ASN A 79 -1.50 -10.13 10.60
CA ASN A 79 -0.41 -9.24 11.01
C ASN A 79 0.83 -9.96 11.58
N ARG A 80 1.12 -11.17 11.08
CA ARG A 80 2.27 -11.98 11.49
C ARG A 80 3.51 -11.69 10.65
N PHE A 81 3.30 -11.45 9.34
CA PHE A 81 4.37 -11.28 8.38
C PHE A 81 4.17 -10.02 7.53
N LEU A 82 5.31 -9.37 7.23
CA LEU A 82 5.41 -8.28 6.27
C LEU A 82 6.34 -8.73 5.14
N PHE A 83 5.91 -8.50 3.92
CA PHE A 83 6.66 -8.81 2.71
C PHE A 83 7.06 -7.52 2.00
N ALA A 84 8.24 -7.52 1.37
CA ALA A 84 8.81 -6.35 0.73
C ALA A 84 9.51 -6.72 -0.58
N VAL A 85 9.38 -5.88 -1.61
CA VAL A 85 10.13 -6.01 -2.85
C VAL A 85 11.53 -5.39 -2.73
N ASN A 86 12.52 -5.99 -3.37
CA ASN A 86 13.84 -5.44 -3.58
C ASN A 86 14.10 -5.34 -5.08
N THR A 87 13.60 -4.27 -5.67
CA THR A 87 13.52 -4.09 -7.12
C THR A 87 14.90 -4.08 -7.79
N GLY A 88 15.93 -3.56 -7.10
CA GLY A 88 17.30 -3.48 -7.64
C GLY A 88 18.09 -4.79 -7.60
N SER A 89 17.72 -5.72 -6.70
CA SER A 89 18.37 -7.03 -6.56
C SER A 89 17.52 -8.21 -7.04
N ASP A 90 16.33 -7.95 -7.64
CA ASP A 90 15.42 -8.99 -8.13
C ASP A 90 14.98 -9.98 -7.04
N THR A 91 14.87 -9.54 -5.80
CA THR A 91 14.51 -10.38 -4.64
C THR A 91 13.28 -9.86 -3.92
N ILE A 92 12.70 -10.70 -3.08
CA ILE A 92 11.66 -10.35 -2.11
C ILE A 92 12.14 -10.75 -0.72
N SER A 93 11.67 -10.01 0.29
CA SER A 93 12.01 -10.26 1.68
C SER A 93 10.76 -10.53 2.48
N ALA A 94 10.83 -11.50 3.39
CA ALA A 94 9.81 -11.79 4.38
C ALA A 94 10.32 -11.42 5.78
N PHE A 95 9.50 -10.73 6.54
CA PHE A 95 9.76 -10.36 7.93
C PHE A 95 8.67 -10.91 8.83
N ARG A 96 9.07 -11.42 9.97
CA ARG A 96 8.13 -11.65 11.08
C ARG A 96 7.92 -10.35 11.83
N ILE A 97 6.65 -9.97 12.01
CA ILE A 97 6.26 -8.81 12.80
C ILE A 97 6.29 -9.21 14.28
N GLN A 98 6.96 -8.41 15.09
CA GLN A 98 7.05 -8.58 16.54
C GLN A 98 6.65 -7.27 17.23
N GLU A 99 6.43 -7.33 18.54
CA GLU A 99 6.11 -6.15 19.36
C GLU A 99 7.18 -5.05 19.22
N ASN A 100 8.44 -5.44 19.17
CA ASN A 100 9.59 -4.52 19.11
C ASN A 100 10.12 -4.27 17.69
N GLY A 101 9.38 -4.61 16.63
CA GLY A 101 9.75 -4.34 15.24
C GLY A 101 9.67 -5.55 14.31
N LEU A 102 10.66 -5.69 13.43
CA LEU A 102 10.68 -6.72 12.39
C LEU A 102 11.90 -7.65 12.57
N VAL A 103 11.71 -8.92 12.29
CA VAL A 103 12.80 -9.90 12.18
C VAL A 103 12.81 -10.44 10.76
N LEU A 104 13.90 -10.21 10.02
CA LEU A 104 14.09 -10.77 8.67
C LEU A 104 14.12 -12.30 8.77
N VAL A 105 13.23 -12.94 8.01
CA VAL A 105 13.06 -14.40 8.00
C VAL A 105 13.64 -15.01 6.72
N ASP A 106 13.39 -14.32 5.58
CA ASP A 106 13.77 -14.85 4.28
C ASP A 106 14.11 -13.74 3.29
N VAL A 107 15.02 -14.02 2.37
CA VAL A 107 15.34 -13.21 1.19
C VAL A 107 15.56 -14.16 0.03
N ILE A 108 14.66 -14.17 -0.95
CA ILE A 108 14.70 -15.09 -2.08
C ILE A 108 14.51 -14.36 -3.42
N PRO A 109 14.92 -14.96 -4.55
CA PRO A 109 14.60 -14.42 -5.87
C PRO A 109 13.08 -14.23 -6.05
N SER A 110 12.68 -13.13 -6.69
CA SER A 110 11.27 -12.77 -6.93
C SER A 110 10.57 -13.61 -8.01
N GLY A 111 11.30 -14.52 -8.65
CA GLY A 111 10.81 -15.29 -9.78
C GLY A 111 10.87 -14.56 -11.12
N GLY A 112 11.29 -13.29 -11.13
CA GLY A 112 11.44 -12.44 -12.32
C GLY A 112 12.48 -11.36 -12.14
N LYS A 113 12.33 -10.28 -12.88
CA LYS A 113 13.17 -9.08 -12.81
C LYS A 113 12.38 -7.87 -12.34
N GLN A 114 13.03 -7.04 -11.52
CA GLN A 114 12.45 -5.81 -10.98
C GLN A 114 11.07 -6.04 -10.33
N PRO A 115 10.98 -6.78 -9.20
CA PRO A 115 9.73 -6.90 -8.47
C PRO A 115 9.27 -5.51 -8.02
N ILE A 116 7.99 -5.19 -8.27
CA ILE A 116 7.43 -3.86 -7.98
C ILE A 116 6.22 -3.90 -7.05
N SER A 117 5.45 -4.97 -7.07
CA SER A 117 4.22 -5.09 -6.27
C SER A 117 4.07 -6.52 -5.77
N LEU A 118 3.43 -6.68 -4.61
CA LEU A 118 3.14 -8.00 -4.06
C LEU A 118 1.82 -7.98 -3.28
N THR A 119 1.21 -9.14 -3.20
CA THR A 119 -0.04 -9.36 -2.47
C THR A 119 0.00 -10.72 -1.78
N VAL A 120 -0.67 -10.84 -0.63
CA VAL A 120 -0.71 -12.07 0.15
C VAL A 120 -2.12 -12.40 0.61
N SER A 121 -2.54 -13.65 0.41
CA SER A 121 -3.80 -14.19 0.93
C SER A 121 -3.65 -15.69 1.20
N ARG A 122 -4.34 -16.22 2.19
CA ARG A 122 -4.38 -17.67 2.51
C ARG A 122 -2.99 -18.36 2.55
N ASN A 123 -1.96 -17.67 3.02
CA ASN A 123 -0.55 -18.10 2.99
C ASN A 123 0.04 -18.30 1.57
N ILE A 124 -0.53 -17.66 0.57
CA ILE A 124 0.00 -17.56 -0.79
C ILE A 124 0.42 -16.12 -1.04
N LEU A 125 1.63 -15.93 -1.54
CA LEU A 125 2.18 -14.62 -1.94
C LEU A 125 2.34 -14.59 -3.45
N TYR A 126 1.86 -13.54 -4.11
CA TYR A 126 2.17 -13.27 -5.51
C TYR A 126 2.97 -11.99 -5.64
N VAL A 127 3.93 -12.00 -6.57
CA VAL A 127 4.86 -10.91 -6.87
C VAL A 127 4.74 -10.54 -8.33
N LEU A 128 4.61 -9.25 -8.60
CA LEU A 128 4.59 -8.66 -9.93
C LEU A 128 5.99 -8.15 -10.27
N ASN A 129 6.53 -8.63 -11.38
CA ASN A 129 7.86 -8.28 -11.88
C ASN A 129 7.72 -7.48 -13.19
N ASN A 130 8.40 -6.32 -13.26
CA ASN A 130 8.30 -5.38 -14.37
C ASN A 130 9.34 -5.64 -15.48
N GLY A 131 9.79 -6.87 -15.63
CA GLY A 131 10.70 -7.32 -16.69
C GLY A 131 12.08 -6.64 -16.75
N GLY A 132 12.19 -5.39 -16.42
CA GLY A 132 13.42 -4.61 -16.21
C GLY A 132 14.09 -4.06 -17.46
N ALA A 133 14.31 -4.84 -18.50
CA ALA A 133 14.93 -4.42 -19.74
C ALA A 133 13.92 -4.40 -20.89
N VAL A 134 14.16 -3.54 -21.89
CA VAL A 134 13.37 -3.52 -23.12
C VAL A 134 13.40 -4.93 -23.75
N GLY A 135 12.22 -5.52 -23.94
CA GLY A 135 12.05 -6.87 -24.51
C GLY A 135 12.08 -8.01 -23.51
N SER A 136 12.28 -7.76 -22.19
CA SER A 136 12.01 -8.75 -21.14
C SER A 136 10.53 -8.73 -20.78
N SER A 137 9.97 -9.91 -20.49
CA SER A 137 8.54 -10.02 -20.20
C SER A 137 8.20 -9.55 -18.80
N ASP A 138 7.13 -8.77 -18.69
CA ASP A 138 6.45 -8.53 -17.44
C ASP A 138 5.74 -9.82 -17.02
N ILE A 139 5.93 -10.27 -15.78
CA ILE A 139 5.40 -11.53 -15.28
C ILE A 139 4.98 -11.44 -13.82
N ALA A 140 4.11 -12.36 -13.40
CA ALA A 140 3.88 -12.63 -12.00
C ALA A 140 4.53 -13.97 -11.58
N ALA A 141 4.83 -14.11 -10.28
CA ALA A 141 5.34 -15.33 -9.68
C ALA A 141 4.64 -15.59 -8.34
N GLY A 142 4.33 -16.86 -8.05
CA GLY A 142 3.63 -17.29 -6.84
C GLY A 142 4.52 -18.07 -5.88
N PHE A 143 4.29 -17.89 -4.58
CA PHE A 143 5.03 -18.53 -3.49
C PHE A 143 4.07 -18.98 -2.38
N SER A 144 4.32 -20.12 -1.78
CA SER A 144 3.70 -20.48 -0.51
C SER A 144 4.47 -19.86 0.66
N VAL A 145 3.75 -19.48 1.71
CA VAL A 145 4.27 -18.91 2.95
C VAL A 145 4.04 -19.92 4.05
N ASN A 146 5.10 -20.50 4.62
CA ASN A 146 4.94 -21.46 5.71
C ASN A 146 4.68 -20.76 7.07
N ALA A 147 4.39 -21.53 8.10
CA ALA A 147 4.09 -21.02 9.46
C ALA A 147 5.23 -20.17 10.07
N ASN A 148 6.45 -20.30 9.57
CA ASN A 148 7.62 -19.54 10.01
C ASN A 148 7.90 -18.31 9.15
N GLY A 149 7.18 -18.10 8.04
CA GLY A 149 7.34 -17.00 7.11
C GLY A 149 8.32 -17.28 5.96
N HIS A 150 8.87 -18.50 5.86
CA HIS A 150 9.69 -18.88 4.71
C HIS A 150 8.86 -19.06 3.47
N LEU A 151 9.43 -18.65 2.34
CA LEU A 151 8.80 -18.62 1.03
C LEU A 151 9.31 -19.80 0.18
N THR A 152 8.38 -20.50 -0.47
CA THR A 152 8.70 -21.57 -1.42
C THR A 152 8.00 -21.28 -2.74
N PRO A 153 8.72 -21.23 -3.89
CA PRO A 153 8.10 -21.00 -5.19
C PRO A 153 7.02 -22.05 -5.53
N ILE A 154 5.88 -21.59 -6.04
CA ILE A 154 4.77 -22.42 -6.55
C ILE A 154 4.67 -22.25 -8.07
N VAL A 155 4.64 -20.99 -8.52
CA VAL A 155 4.45 -20.61 -9.93
C VAL A 155 5.55 -19.64 -10.31
N SER A 156 6.21 -19.89 -11.44
CA SER A 156 7.20 -19.00 -12.01
C SER A 156 6.81 -18.64 -13.45
N GLY A 157 6.99 -17.35 -13.80
CA GLY A 157 6.81 -16.91 -15.19
C GLY A 157 5.36 -16.91 -15.67
N LEU A 158 4.39 -16.59 -14.79
CA LEU A 158 3.01 -16.37 -15.17
C LEU A 158 2.93 -15.14 -16.08
N PRO A 159 2.60 -15.28 -17.38
CA PRO A 159 2.64 -14.17 -18.32
C PRO A 159 1.49 -13.20 -18.07
N LEU A 160 1.71 -11.91 -18.39
CA LEU A 160 0.68 -10.89 -18.50
C LEU A 160 0.13 -10.85 -19.94
N SER A 161 -0.78 -9.90 -20.23
CA SER A 161 -1.43 -9.79 -21.54
C SER A 161 -0.44 -9.63 -22.71
N ALA A 162 0.71 -9.01 -22.46
CA ALA A 162 1.81 -8.84 -23.41
C ALA A 162 3.15 -8.64 -22.68
N ALA A 163 4.25 -8.54 -23.44
CA ALA A 163 5.61 -8.52 -22.87
C ALA A 163 5.98 -7.21 -22.14
N SER A 164 5.41 -6.06 -22.50
CA SER A 164 5.79 -4.73 -21.97
C SER A 164 4.55 -3.91 -21.67
N VAL A 165 3.73 -4.41 -20.75
CA VAL A 165 2.44 -3.81 -20.43
C VAL A 165 2.53 -2.64 -19.43
N GLY A 166 3.71 -2.43 -18.84
CA GLY A 166 3.90 -1.43 -17.80
C GLY A 166 3.00 -1.69 -16.58
N PRO A 167 3.15 -2.84 -15.91
CA PRO A 167 2.24 -3.22 -14.84
C PRO A 167 2.33 -2.22 -13.67
N ALA A 168 1.24 -2.06 -12.90
CA ALA A 168 1.20 -1.14 -11.77
C ALA A 168 1.00 -1.84 -10.44
N GLN A 169 0.05 -2.74 -10.34
CA GLN A 169 -0.25 -3.46 -9.11
C GLN A 169 -0.75 -4.87 -9.39
N ILE A 170 -0.43 -5.77 -8.48
CA ILE A 170 -1.06 -7.09 -8.33
C ILE A 170 -1.83 -7.13 -7.02
N GLY A 171 -3.04 -7.68 -7.02
CA GLY A 171 -3.86 -7.78 -5.81
C GLY A 171 -4.73 -9.02 -5.81
N PHE A 172 -4.83 -9.69 -4.66
CA PHE A 172 -5.84 -10.72 -4.39
C PHE A 172 -7.20 -10.08 -4.08
N ASN A 173 -8.28 -10.70 -4.55
CA ASN A 173 -9.61 -10.42 -4.02
C ASN A 173 -9.72 -10.84 -2.55
N THR A 174 -10.82 -10.50 -1.90
CA THR A 174 -11.03 -10.76 -0.45
C THR A 174 -11.01 -12.25 -0.11
N ASP A 175 -11.44 -13.11 -1.02
CA ASP A 175 -11.49 -14.55 -0.84
C ASP A 175 -10.15 -15.24 -1.15
N GLY A 176 -9.24 -14.55 -1.85
CA GLY A 176 -7.90 -15.03 -2.19
C GLY A 176 -7.89 -16.11 -3.27
N ASP A 177 -8.89 -16.15 -4.13
CA ASP A 177 -9.04 -17.09 -5.24
C ASP A 177 -8.98 -16.41 -6.61
N ILE A 178 -8.90 -15.07 -6.65
CA ILE A 178 -8.71 -14.29 -7.87
C ILE A 178 -7.60 -13.27 -7.66
N LEU A 179 -6.70 -13.16 -8.65
CA LEU A 179 -5.70 -12.12 -8.76
C LEU A 179 -6.06 -11.15 -9.88
N LEU A 180 -5.88 -9.86 -9.63
CA LEU A 180 -5.95 -8.82 -10.65
C LEU A 180 -4.58 -8.16 -10.82
N VAL A 181 -4.22 -7.84 -12.06
CA VAL A 181 -3.07 -6.99 -12.40
C VAL A 181 -3.53 -5.85 -13.28
N THR A 182 -3.15 -4.62 -12.94
CA THR A 182 -3.40 -3.44 -13.78
C THR A 182 -2.24 -3.16 -14.71
N GLU A 183 -2.52 -2.84 -15.95
CA GLU A 183 -1.57 -2.59 -17.02
C GLU A 183 -1.72 -1.18 -17.59
N LYS A 184 -0.75 -0.30 -17.31
CA LYS A 184 -0.81 1.12 -17.68
C LYS A 184 -0.74 1.36 -19.18
N ASN A 185 0.09 0.60 -19.90
CA ASN A 185 0.38 0.84 -21.31
C ASN A 185 -0.68 0.27 -22.24
N THR A 186 -1.35 -0.82 -21.83
CA THR A 186 -2.36 -1.51 -22.64
C THR A 186 -3.78 -1.09 -22.27
N ASN A 187 -3.97 -0.41 -21.13
CA ASN A 187 -5.26 -0.09 -20.54
C ASN A 187 -6.10 -1.35 -20.24
N ASN A 188 -5.45 -2.41 -19.77
CA ASN A 188 -6.09 -3.67 -19.42
C ASN A 188 -6.03 -3.93 -17.91
N ILE A 189 -6.90 -4.84 -17.50
CA ILE A 189 -6.84 -5.52 -16.21
C ILE A 189 -6.74 -7.01 -16.52
N ASP A 190 -5.66 -7.65 -16.12
CA ASP A 190 -5.48 -9.08 -16.21
C ASP A 190 -6.13 -9.77 -15.01
N VAL A 191 -6.89 -10.82 -15.28
CA VAL A 191 -7.62 -11.60 -14.28
C VAL A 191 -7.10 -13.04 -14.29
N PHE A 192 -6.68 -13.54 -13.13
CA PHE A 192 -6.25 -14.92 -12.93
C PHE A 192 -7.12 -15.57 -11.86
N THR A 193 -7.53 -16.81 -12.07
CA THR A 193 -8.12 -17.64 -11.02
C THR A 193 -7.03 -18.42 -10.29
N VAL A 194 -7.13 -18.55 -8.98
CA VAL A 194 -6.14 -19.20 -8.13
C VAL A 194 -6.81 -20.36 -7.38
N ASP A 195 -6.25 -21.56 -7.52
CA ASP A 195 -6.77 -22.75 -6.86
C ASP A 195 -6.32 -22.82 -5.36
N ASP A 196 -6.75 -23.87 -4.66
CA ASP A 196 -6.44 -24.08 -3.25
C ASP A 196 -4.95 -24.36 -2.97
N ASP A 197 -4.22 -24.85 -3.98
CA ASP A 197 -2.76 -25.05 -3.92
C ASP A 197 -1.98 -23.75 -4.23
N GLY A 198 -2.68 -22.68 -4.57
CA GLY A 198 -2.13 -21.37 -4.88
C GLY A 198 -1.63 -21.23 -6.31
N VAL A 199 -2.01 -22.14 -7.21
CA VAL A 199 -1.63 -22.08 -8.62
C VAL A 199 -2.60 -21.18 -9.37
N ALA A 200 -2.06 -20.11 -9.99
CA ALA A 200 -2.82 -19.18 -10.80
C ALA A 200 -2.90 -19.64 -12.26
N VAL A 201 -4.07 -19.45 -12.86
CA VAL A 201 -4.36 -19.74 -14.28
C VAL A 201 -4.97 -18.49 -14.94
N GLY A 202 -4.43 -18.12 -16.10
CA GLY A 202 -4.83 -16.93 -16.86
C GLY A 202 -3.68 -16.38 -17.70
N PRO A 203 -3.74 -15.07 -18.14
CA PRO A 203 -4.81 -14.14 -17.78
C PRO A 203 -6.04 -14.24 -18.67
N THR A 204 -7.21 -13.91 -18.11
CA THR A 204 -8.32 -13.36 -18.87
C THR A 204 -8.12 -11.86 -18.95
N VAL A 205 -7.89 -11.34 -20.15
CA VAL A 205 -7.61 -9.92 -20.36
C VAL A 205 -8.91 -9.14 -20.48
N VAL A 206 -9.12 -8.13 -19.62
CA VAL A 206 -10.31 -7.28 -19.60
C VAL A 206 -9.90 -5.83 -19.87
N PRO A 207 -10.45 -5.14 -20.88
CA PRO A 207 -10.23 -3.71 -21.06
C PRO A 207 -10.70 -2.93 -19.80
N SER A 208 -9.84 -2.10 -19.26
CA SER A 208 -10.22 -1.19 -18.17
C SER A 208 -11.25 -0.16 -18.65
N ALA A 209 -12.19 0.20 -17.79
CA ALA A 209 -13.17 1.24 -18.10
C ALA A 209 -12.54 2.63 -18.18
N GLY A 210 -11.48 2.88 -17.37
CA GLY A 210 -10.66 4.08 -17.45
C GLY A 210 -9.31 3.84 -18.12
N GLN A 211 -8.63 4.92 -18.50
CA GLN A 211 -7.31 4.84 -19.10
C GLN A 211 -6.19 4.91 -18.07
N THR A 212 -5.09 4.22 -18.34
CA THR A 212 -3.93 4.10 -17.46
C THR A 212 -4.35 3.60 -16.06
N PRO A 213 -4.97 2.38 -15.98
CA PRO A 213 -5.36 1.80 -14.72
C PRO A 213 -4.13 1.56 -13.86
N PHE A 214 -4.19 1.97 -12.59
CA PHE A 214 -3.04 2.00 -11.72
C PHE A 214 -3.25 1.20 -10.43
N GLY A 215 -3.72 1.82 -9.36
CA GLY A 215 -3.96 1.17 -8.08
C GLY A 215 -5.27 0.40 -8.04
N ILE A 216 -5.30 -0.70 -7.27
CA ILE A 216 -6.46 -1.56 -7.06
C ILE A 216 -6.79 -1.61 -5.57
N ALA A 217 -8.07 -1.49 -5.23
CA ALA A 217 -8.58 -1.84 -3.91
C ALA A 217 -9.77 -2.77 -4.03
N PHE A 218 -9.85 -3.75 -3.14
CA PHE A 218 -10.96 -4.70 -3.08
C PHE A 218 -11.93 -4.32 -1.96
N GLY A 219 -13.19 -4.22 -2.30
CA GLY A 219 -14.27 -3.92 -1.37
C GLY A 219 -15.03 -5.16 -0.95
N LYS A 220 -16.08 -4.94 -0.17
CA LYS A 220 -17.03 -5.99 0.19
C LYS A 220 -17.89 -6.35 -1.01
N ARG A 221 -18.45 -7.57 -1.01
CA ARG A 221 -19.37 -8.04 -2.08
C ARG A 221 -18.74 -7.99 -3.48
N ASP A 222 -17.49 -8.46 -3.57
CA ASP A 222 -16.75 -8.62 -4.83
C ASP A 222 -16.59 -7.31 -5.62
N GLN A 223 -16.54 -6.21 -4.91
CA GLN A 223 -16.30 -4.89 -5.50
C GLN A 223 -14.81 -4.67 -5.71
N VAL A 224 -14.47 -4.09 -6.86
CA VAL A 224 -13.10 -3.70 -7.21
C VAL A 224 -13.11 -2.22 -7.57
N PHE A 225 -12.12 -1.49 -7.10
CA PHE A 225 -11.92 -0.06 -7.37
C PHE A 225 -10.53 0.12 -7.98
N VAL A 226 -10.47 0.86 -9.08
CA VAL A 226 -9.23 1.08 -9.84
C VAL A 226 -9.04 2.57 -10.05
N SER A 227 -7.87 3.10 -9.71
CA SER A 227 -7.51 4.47 -10.06
C SER A 227 -7.08 4.55 -11.52
N ASP A 228 -7.56 5.56 -12.23
CA ASP A 228 -7.36 5.77 -13.66
C ASP A 228 -6.58 7.09 -13.86
N ALA A 229 -5.26 6.96 -14.11
CA ALA A 229 -4.35 8.10 -14.15
C ALA A 229 -4.42 8.94 -15.44
N LEU A 230 -5.12 8.47 -16.48
CA LEU A 230 -5.32 9.10 -17.79
C LEU A 230 -4.03 9.68 -18.40
N GLY A 231 -2.94 8.90 -18.34
CA GLY A 231 -1.63 9.31 -18.83
C GLY A 231 -1.01 10.51 -18.12
N GLY A 232 -1.55 10.91 -16.96
CA GLY A 232 -1.13 12.12 -16.23
C GLY A 232 -1.71 13.41 -16.79
N ALA A 233 -2.76 13.34 -17.62
CA ALA A 233 -3.43 14.52 -18.15
C ALA A 233 -3.96 15.42 -17.02
N ALA A 234 -3.76 16.73 -17.14
CA ALA A 234 -4.12 17.68 -16.11
C ALA A 234 -5.64 17.68 -15.84
N ASN A 235 -6.02 17.56 -14.58
CA ASN A 235 -7.42 17.59 -14.09
C ASN A 235 -8.33 16.51 -14.72
N ALA A 236 -7.75 15.43 -15.24
CA ALA A 236 -8.49 14.38 -15.95
C ALA A 236 -8.63 13.08 -15.14
N GLY A 237 -8.06 13.00 -13.94
CA GLY A 237 -8.06 11.81 -13.11
C GLY A 237 -9.44 11.28 -12.77
N ALA A 238 -9.52 9.98 -12.55
CA ALA A 238 -10.76 9.29 -12.20
C ALA A 238 -10.51 8.03 -11.36
N VAL A 239 -11.59 7.45 -10.85
CA VAL A 239 -11.63 6.09 -10.29
C VAL A 239 -12.78 5.35 -10.99
N SER A 240 -12.52 4.13 -11.40
CA SER A 240 -13.53 3.20 -11.88
C SER A 240 -13.87 2.15 -10.83
N SER A 241 -15.08 1.60 -10.86
CA SER A 241 -15.47 0.50 -9.99
C SER A 241 -16.13 -0.63 -10.77
N TYR A 242 -15.95 -1.85 -10.27
CA TYR A 242 -16.39 -3.07 -10.92
C TYR A 242 -17.00 -4.04 -9.91
N ASN A 243 -17.83 -4.93 -10.40
CA ASN A 243 -18.19 -6.18 -9.74
C ASN A 243 -17.34 -7.31 -10.34
N LEU A 244 -16.74 -8.12 -9.50
CA LEU A 244 -15.94 -9.29 -9.84
C LEU A 244 -16.74 -10.54 -9.49
N SER A 245 -17.02 -11.42 -10.44
CA SER A 245 -17.67 -12.71 -10.14
C SER A 245 -16.63 -13.74 -9.67
N ASN A 246 -17.11 -14.82 -9.02
CA ASN A 246 -16.25 -15.94 -8.59
C ASN A 246 -15.57 -16.67 -9.76
N GLU A 247 -16.08 -16.50 -11.00
CA GLU A 247 -15.42 -17.03 -12.20
C GLU A 247 -14.45 -16.03 -12.85
N GLY A 248 -14.09 -14.93 -12.16
CA GLY A 248 -13.15 -13.93 -12.65
C GLY A 248 -13.74 -12.96 -13.69
N ARG A 249 -15.07 -12.85 -13.82
CA ARG A 249 -15.69 -11.86 -14.72
C ARG A 249 -15.76 -10.49 -14.07
N LEU A 250 -15.12 -9.52 -14.69
CA LEU A 250 -15.09 -8.13 -14.24
C LEU A 250 -16.12 -7.30 -15.03
N ARG A 251 -17.06 -6.65 -14.34
CA ARG A 251 -18.09 -5.79 -14.94
C ARG A 251 -18.07 -4.41 -14.32
N ALA A 252 -17.94 -3.36 -15.13
CA ALA A 252 -17.95 -1.99 -14.65
C ALA A 252 -19.31 -1.64 -14.00
N ILE A 253 -19.25 -1.02 -12.83
CA ILE A 253 -20.39 -0.42 -12.11
C ILE A 253 -20.36 1.09 -12.36
N THR A 254 -19.23 1.73 -12.04
CA THR A 254 -18.95 3.12 -12.40
C THR A 254 -17.76 3.12 -13.34
N ALA A 255 -18.01 3.42 -14.61
CA ALA A 255 -16.94 3.40 -15.61
C ALA A 255 -15.90 4.51 -15.36
N VAL A 256 -16.37 5.71 -15.00
CA VAL A 256 -15.51 6.86 -14.71
C VAL A 256 -16.16 7.72 -13.62
N ALA A 257 -15.54 7.80 -12.45
CA ALA A 257 -15.85 8.79 -11.43
C ALA A 257 -14.72 9.83 -11.41
N ALA A 258 -14.86 10.88 -12.22
CA ALA A 258 -13.84 11.92 -12.38
C ALA A 258 -13.58 12.66 -11.07
N ASP A 259 -12.32 12.86 -10.70
CA ASP A 259 -11.90 13.61 -9.51
C ASP A 259 -11.46 15.04 -9.82
N LYS A 260 -11.31 15.38 -11.09
CA LYS A 260 -10.84 16.70 -11.52
C LYS A 260 -9.42 17.04 -11.03
N GLN A 261 -8.65 16.02 -10.69
CA GLN A 261 -7.28 16.12 -10.22
C GLN A 261 -6.33 15.48 -11.24
N THR A 262 -5.03 15.56 -10.98
CA THR A 262 -4.01 15.10 -11.92
C THR A 262 -3.31 13.85 -11.41
N ALA A 263 -3.29 12.80 -12.23
CA ALA A 263 -2.59 11.55 -11.99
C ALA A 263 -2.99 10.86 -10.65
N PRO A 264 -4.27 10.47 -10.47
CA PRO A 264 -4.63 9.58 -9.38
C PRO A 264 -3.99 8.20 -9.63
N CYS A 265 -3.08 7.81 -8.75
CA CYS A 265 -2.30 6.61 -8.96
C CYS A 265 -2.62 5.50 -7.95
N TRP A 266 -2.85 5.85 -6.69
CA TRP A 266 -3.09 4.87 -5.63
C TRP A 266 -4.52 4.98 -5.10
N VAL A 267 -5.11 3.85 -4.72
CA VAL A 267 -6.44 3.80 -4.13
C VAL A 267 -6.42 3.00 -2.84
N ALA A 268 -7.07 3.52 -1.80
CA ALA A 268 -7.27 2.86 -0.52
C ALA A 268 -8.76 2.88 -0.16
N LEU A 269 -9.26 1.77 0.40
CA LEU A 269 -10.65 1.60 0.78
C LEU A 269 -10.75 1.33 2.28
N THR A 270 -11.75 1.92 2.94
CA THR A 270 -12.06 1.59 4.33
C THR A 270 -12.50 0.12 4.44
N ASN A 271 -12.13 -0.55 5.54
CA ASN A 271 -12.46 -1.97 5.74
C ASN A 271 -13.96 -2.26 5.81
N ASP A 272 -14.79 -1.22 6.08
CA ASP A 272 -16.24 -1.33 6.00
C ASP A 272 -16.79 -1.18 4.57
N GLY A 273 -15.93 -0.79 3.63
CA GLY A 273 -16.24 -0.65 2.21
C GLY A 273 -17.09 0.56 1.86
N ARG A 274 -17.16 1.58 2.73
CA ARG A 274 -18.03 2.75 2.52
C ARG A 274 -17.32 3.95 1.92
N LEU A 275 -16.01 4.05 2.09
CA LEU A 275 -15.22 5.19 1.63
C LEU A 275 -14.00 4.70 0.85
N ALA A 276 -13.69 5.35 -0.25
CA ALA A 276 -12.48 5.15 -1.02
C ALA A 276 -11.72 6.48 -1.14
N TYR A 277 -10.38 6.40 -1.10
CA TYR A 277 -9.51 7.57 -1.26
C TYR A 277 -8.46 7.27 -2.32
N THR A 278 -8.19 8.25 -3.19
CA THR A 278 -7.08 8.18 -4.15
C THR A 278 -6.12 9.34 -3.97
N THR A 279 -4.83 9.06 -4.14
CA THR A 279 -3.78 10.07 -4.08
C THR A 279 -3.49 10.59 -5.47
N ASN A 280 -3.50 11.92 -5.63
CA ASN A 280 -3.30 12.61 -6.90
C ASN A 280 -1.88 13.15 -6.97
N THR A 281 -0.98 12.37 -7.51
CA THR A 281 0.47 12.67 -7.52
C THR A 281 0.79 13.99 -8.18
N GLY A 282 0.13 14.31 -9.30
CA GLY A 282 0.35 15.55 -10.04
C GLY A 282 -0.25 16.78 -9.38
N SER A 283 -1.35 16.64 -8.63
CA SER A 283 -2.03 17.75 -7.95
C SER A 283 -1.55 17.99 -6.52
N GLY A 284 -0.91 17.01 -5.86
CA GLY A 284 -0.56 17.10 -4.44
C GLY A 284 -1.79 17.08 -3.53
N THR A 285 -2.79 16.24 -3.87
CA THR A 285 -4.08 16.17 -3.17
C THR A 285 -4.52 14.73 -2.93
N VAL A 286 -5.56 14.56 -2.13
CA VAL A 286 -6.32 13.31 -1.95
C VAL A 286 -7.76 13.57 -2.33
N SER A 287 -8.32 12.70 -3.19
CA SER A 287 -9.76 12.69 -3.50
C SER A 287 -10.44 11.57 -2.74
N GLY A 288 -11.62 11.87 -2.19
CA GLY A 288 -12.45 10.91 -1.46
C GLY A 288 -13.77 10.63 -2.20
N TYR A 289 -14.24 9.38 -2.07
CA TYR A 289 -15.49 8.91 -2.63
C TYR A 289 -16.32 8.17 -1.59
N SER A 290 -17.62 8.40 -1.60
CA SER A 290 -18.55 7.47 -0.96
C SER A 290 -18.82 6.30 -1.89
N VAL A 291 -18.89 5.10 -1.32
CA VAL A 291 -19.14 3.83 -2.02
C VAL A 291 -20.56 3.37 -1.67
N GLY A 292 -21.40 3.27 -2.69
CA GLY A 292 -22.74 2.74 -2.56
C GLY A 292 -22.75 1.22 -2.33
N PHE A 293 -23.91 0.68 -1.93
CA PHE A 293 -24.05 -0.77 -1.68
C PHE A 293 -23.66 -1.64 -2.88
N SER A 294 -23.95 -1.17 -4.09
CA SER A 294 -23.57 -1.86 -5.34
C SER A 294 -22.11 -1.65 -5.75
N GLY A 295 -21.34 -0.78 -5.08
CA GLY A 295 -20.00 -0.36 -5.50
C GLY A 295 -19.99 0.91 -6.34
N ALA A 296 -21.13 1.56 -6.54
CA ALA A 296 -21.20 2.85 -7.26
C ALA A 296 -20.44 3.93 -6.49
N LEU A 297 -19.61 4.68 -7.21
CA LEU A 297 -18.78 5.76 -6.66
C LEU A 297 -19.45 7.12 -6.78
N ARG A 298 -19.36 7.91 -5.71
CA ARG A 298 -19.73 9.32 -5.71
C ARG A 298 -18.64 10.14 -5.05
N LEU A 299 -18.10 11.11 -5.79
CA LEU A 299 -17.11 12.05 -5.29
C LEU A 299 -17.64 12.83 -4.08
N LEU A 300 -16.86 12.96 -3.01
CA LEU A 300 -17.27 13.64 -1.78
C LEU A 300 -17.28 15.17 -1.96
N ASN A 301 -16.26 15.70 -2.63
CA ASN A 301 -16.05 17.13 -2.81
C ASN A 301 -16.15 17.50 -4.30
N GLY A 302 -16.95 18.51 -4.64
CA GLY A 302 -17.23 18.87 -6.03
C GLY A 302 -16.01 19.32 -6.86
N ASP A 303 -14.94 19.76 -6.18
CA ASP A 303 -13.64 20.11 -6.77
C ASP A 303 -12.66 18.93 -6.81
N GLY A 304 -13.02 17.79 -6.21
CA GLY A 304 -12.17 16.60 -6.11
C GLY A 304 -11.15 16.63 -4.97
N ILE A 305 -11.13 17.68 -4.15
CA ILE A 305 -10.12 17.82 -3.08
C ILE A 305 -10.75 17.51 -1.73
N THR A 306 -10.44 16.33 -1.17
CA THR A 306 -10.83 15.96 0.20
C THR A 306 -9.71 16.33 1.19
N ALA A 307 -8.45 16.28 0.76
CA ALA A 307 -7.32 16.81 1.52
C ALA A 307 -6.21 17.30 0.60
N ASN A 308 -5.43 18.27 1.07
CA ASN A 308 -4.21 18.74 0.44
C ASN A 308 -3.00 18.09 1.12
N THR A 309 -2.06 17.58 0.33
CA THR A 309 -0.76 17.10 0.81
C THR A 309 0.36 18.12 0.62
N GLY A 310 0.04 19.22 -0.04
CA GLY A 310 0.92 20.38 -0.25
C GLY A 310 1.67 20.38 -1.58
N PRO A 311 2.17 21.53 -2.00
CA PRO A 311 2.91 21.69 -3.24
C PRO A 311 4.17 20.80 -3.28
N GLY A 312 4.39 20.10 -4.39
CA GLY A 312 5.58 19.26 -4.59
C GLY A 312 5.62 18.01 -3.71
N SER A 313 4.55 17.68 -2.98
CA SER A 313 4.49 16.51 -2.10
C SER A 313 4.54 15.19 -2.85
N THR A 314 4.06 15.16 -4.11
CA THR A 314 3.98 13.95 -4.95
C THR A 314 3.41 12.75 -4.17
N PRO A 315 2.14 12.82 -3.70
CA PRO A 315 1.56 11.76 -2.89
C PRO A 315 1.52 10.45 -3.70
N LEU A 316 2.05 9.40 -3.08
CA LEU A 316 2.10 8.05 -3.61
C LEU A 316 1.16 7.12 -2.83
N ASP A 317 1.64 5.95 -2.41
CA ASP A 317 0.87 4.96 -1.66
C ASP A 317 0.09 5.56 -0.48
N ALA A 318 -1.06 4.97 -0.23
CA ALA A 318 -1.92 5.32 0.89
C ALA A 318 -2.35 4.05 1.63
N ALA A 319 -2.44 4.14 2.95
CA ALA A 319 -2.88 3.04 3.80
C ALA A 319 -3.87 3.53 4.85
N ILE A 320 -4.92 2.74 5.08
CA ILE A 320 -5.91 3.01 6.12
C ILE A 320 -5.63 2.08 7.31
N SER A 321 -5.71 2.63 8.52
CA SER A 321 -5.57 1.82 9.75
C SER A 321 -6.70 0.78 9.87
N ASN A 322 -6.42 -0.35 10.53
CA ASN A 322 -7.37 -1.46 10.66
C ASN A 322 -8.72 -1.06 11.31
N ASP A 323 -8.71 0.01 12.11
CA ASP A 323 -9.90 0.56 12.77
C ASP A 323 -10.68 1.59 11.90
N ASN A 324 -10.27 1.82 10.65
CA ASN A 324 -10.82 2.80 9.70
C ASN A 324 -10.75 4.27 10.15
N ARG A 325 -9.98 4.57 11.20
CA ARG A 325 -9.97 5.92 11.77
C ARG A 325 -8.95 6.84 11.12
N PHE A 326 -7.91 6.28 10.49
CA PHE A 326 -6.78 7.06 9.99
C PHE A 326 -6.39 6.65 8.58
N LEU A 327 -6.14 7.65 7.74
CA LEU A 327 -5.51 7.51 6.44
C LEU A 327 -4.07 8.04 6.55
N TYR A 328 -3.10 7.27 6.06
CA TYR A 328 -1.71 7.68 5.91
C TYR A 328 -1.36 7.75 4.44
N VAL A 329 -0.65 8.80 4.05
CA VAL A 329 -0.24 9.07 2.67
C VAL A 329 1.27 9.29 2.62
N LEU A 330 1.94 8.50 1.80
CA LEU A 330 3.36 8.64 1.52
C LEU A 330 3.58 9.82 0.59
N THR A 331 4.37 10.81 1.02
CA THR A 331 4.66 12.04 0.26
C THR A 331 6.17 12.25 0.10
N PRO A 332 6.84 11.44 -0.73
CA PRO A 332 8.30 11.45 -0.84
C PRO A 332 8.86 12.75 -1.44
N GLY A 333 8.08 13.50 -2.21
CA GLY A 333 8.50 14.81 -2.72
C GLY A 333 8.80 15.84 -1.63
N THR A 334 8.15 15.71 -0.47
CA THR A 334 8.43 16.53 0.73
C THR A 334 9.11 15.74 1.86
N GLY A 335 9.41 14.45 1.62
CA GLY A 335 10.11 13.60 2.57
C GLY A 335 9.28 13.21 3.79
N ASN A 336 7.94 13.03 3.63
CA ASN A 336 7.03 12.82 4.75
C ASN A 336 6.06 11.64 4.52
N ILE A 337 5.47 11.16 5.63
CA ILE A 337 4.18 10.47 5.66
C ILE A 337 3.20 11.40 6.35
N GLN A 338 2.12 11.75 5.68
CA GLN A 338 1.03 12.57 6.23
C GLN A 338 -0.08 11.70 6.76
N GLY A 339 -0.56 11.99 7.97
CA GLY A 339 -1.70 11.34 8.58
C GLY A 339 -2.95 12.21 8.50
N PHE A 340 -4.12 11.56 8.42
CA PHE A 340 -5.42 12.20 8.46
C PHE A 340 -6.38 11.38 9.31
N VAL A 341 -7.22 12.06 10.09
CA VAL A 341 -8.40 11.43 10.72
C VAL A 341 -9.50 11.31 9.68
N ILE A 342 -10.09 10.14 9.56
CA ILE A 342 -11.25 9.88 8.69
C ILE A 342 -12.51 10.10 9.51
N SER A 343 -13.37 11.03 9.09
CA SER A 343 -14.69 11.26 9.66
C SER A 343 -15.74 10.33 9.02
N LEU A 344 -16.89 10.16 9.67
CA LEU A 344 -17.97 9.30 9.18
C LEU A 344 -18.55 9.73 7.83
N ASP A 345 -18.46 11.01 7.50
CA ASP A 345 -18.88 11.58 6.21
C ASP A 345 -17.78 11.48 5.14
N GLY A 346 -16.60 10.95 5.49
CA GLY A 346 -15.45 10.80 4.62
C GLY A 346 -14.51 12.00 4.57
N SER A 347 -14.81 13.08 5.30
CA SER A 347 -13.90 14.21 5.41
C SER A 347 -12.59 13.81 6.11
N LEU A 348 -11.48 14.45 5.71
CA LEU A 348 -10.15 14.20 6.21
C LEU A 348 -9.64 15.40 7.01
N THR A 349 -9.33 15.19 8.30
CA THR A 349 -8.70 16.19 9.15
C THR A 349 -7.21 15.89 9.31
N PRO A 350 -6.30 16.82 8.96
CA PRO A 350 -4.86 16.57 9.04
C PRO A 350 -4.39 16.26 10.46
N LEU A 351 -3.49 15.28 10.58
CA LEU A 351 -2.65 15.00 11.76
C LEU A 351 -1.24 15.56 11.54
N SER A 352 -0.39 15.42 12.56
CA SER A 352 1.03 15.69 12.37
C SER A 352 1.65 14.72 11.37
N GLN A 353 2.61 15.22 10.59
CA GLN A 353 3.38 14.40 9.65
C GLN A 353 4.62 13.82 10.31
N ALA A 354 5.05 12.64 9.84
CA ALA A 354 6.37 12.09 10.15
C ALA A 354 7.33 12.35 8.98
N SER A 355 8.51 12.86 9.28
CA SER A 355 9.54 13.22 8.29
C SER A 355 10.70 12.22 8.25
N GLY A 356 11.65 12.45 7.35
CA GLY A 356 12.83 11.59 7.16
C GLY A 356 12.62 10.50 6.14
N ILE A 357 11.63 10.64 5.27
CA ILE A 357 11.34 9.71 4.17
C ILE A 357 12.23 10.05 2.97
N PRO A 358 13.01 9.10 2.42
CA PRO A 358 13.80 9.34 1.22
C PRO A 358 12.91 9.55 0.00
N ALA A 359 13.37 10.35 -0.97
CA ALA A 359 12.64 10.61 -2.22
C ALA A 359 12.40 9.35 -3.05
N SER A 360 13.17 8.29 -2.83
CA SER A 360 12.99 6.98 -3.48
C SER A 360 11.97 6.08 -2.80
N ALA A 361 11.41 6.48 -1.64
CA ALA A 361 10.49 5.64 -0.88
C ALA A 361 9.29 5.19 -1.71
N SER A 362 8.88 3.94 -1.52
CA SER A 362 7.77 3.30 -2.24
C SER A 362 7.07 2.30 -1.34
N GLY A 363 5.77 2.14 -1.52
CA GLY A 363 4.94 1.25 -0.71
C GLY A 363 4.61 1.85 0.66
N LEU A 364 3.37 1.68 1.07
CA LEU A 364 2.88 2.06 2.39
C LEU A 364 1.86 1.03 2.86
N THR A 365 2.00 0.59 4.11
CA THR A 365 0.98 -0.23 4.75
C THR A 365 0.84 0.13 6.22
N ALA A 366 -0.35 -0.07 6.80
CA ALA A 366 -0.67 0.29 8.18
C ALA A 366 -1.42 -0.84 8.89
N ARG A 367 -1.24 -0.95 10.20
CA ARG A 367 -2.01 -1.86 11.05
C ARG A 367 -2.48 -1.19 12.35
#